data_84cf5d01c147eedb1ebe47c6580c4ffe
#
_entry.id   84cf5d01c147eedb1ebe47c6580c4ffe
#
_cell.length_a   1.000
_cell.length_b   1.000
_cell.length_c   1.000
_cell.angle_alpha   90.00
_cell.angle_beta   90.00
_cell.angle_gamma   90.00
#
_symmetry.space_group_name_H-M   'P 1'
#
loop_
_entity.id
_entity.type
_entity.pdbx_description
1 polymer ?
#
loop_
_entity_poly.entity_id
_entity_poly.type
_entity_poly.pdbx_seq_one_letter_code
_entity_poly.pdbx_strand_id
1 'polypeptide(L)'
;KVLLENLLRWQDGNSVTEEDIHALAGWLKNAHADREIAYRPARVLMQDFTGVPAVVDLAAMREAVKRLGGDTAKVNPLSPVDLVIDHSVTVDRFGDDEAFEENVRLEMERNHERYVFLKWGKQAFSRFSVVPPGTGICHQVNLEYLGKAVWSELQDGEWIAYPDTLVGTD
;
A
#
# COMPACT_ATOMS: atom_id res chain seq x y z
N LYS A 1 -2.23 1.72 22.55
CA LYS A 1 -2.13 0.23 22.51
C LYS A 1 -1.68 -0.25 21.14
N VAL A 2 -2.31 0.23 20.05
CA VAL A 2 -1.99 -0.19 18.66
C VAL A 2 -0.52 0.09 18.32
N LEU A 3 -0.01 1.28 18.61
CA LEU A 3 1.40 1.61 18.36
C LEU A 3 2.35 0.74 19.21
N LEU A 4 2.00 0.46 20.46
CA LEU A 4 2.81 -0.39 21.33
C LEU A 4 2.84 -1.85 20.82
N GLU A 5 1.70 -2.37 20.37
CA GLU A 5 1.63 -3.68 19.70
C GLU A 5 2.57 -3.72 18.50
N ASN A 6 2.52 -2.68 17.66
CA ASN A 6 3.34 -2.57 16.46
C ASN A 6 4.84 -2.61 16.79
N LEU A 7 5.29 -1.82 17.78
CA LEU A 7 6.69 -1.82 18.20
C LEU A 7 7.11 -3.19 18.77
N LEU A 8 6.27 -3.81 19.61
CA LEU A 8 6.56 -5.13 20.20
C LEU A 8 6.70 -6.21 19.11
N ARG A 9 5.84 -6.20 18.12
CA ARG A 9 5.85 -7.17 17.02
C ARG A 9 7.05 -7.00 16.08
N TRP A 10 7.55 -5.77 15.96
CA TRP A 10 8.64 -5.44 15.03
C TRP A 10 9.98 -5.15 15.73
N GLN A 11 10.08 -5.50 17.03
CA GLN A 11 11.33 -5.34 17.76
C GLN A 11 12.42 -6.22 17.14
N ASP A 12 13.47 -5.58 16.64
CA ASP A 12 14.61 -6.22 15.99
C ASP A 12 15.97 -5.76 16.56
N GLY A 13 15.94 -4.88 17.57
CA GLY A 13 17.12 -4.29 18.20
C GLY A 13 17.87 -3.28 17.31
N ASN A 14 17.34 -2.99 16.12
CA ASN A 14 17.95 -2.08 15.14
C ASN A 14 17.00 -0.97 14.71
N SER A 15 15.91 -1.30 14.02
CA SER A 15 14.89 -0.33 13.62
C SER A 15 13.88 -0.06 14.73
N VAL A 16 13.62 -1.03 15.57
CA VAL A 16 12.79 -0.92 16.78
C VAL A 16 13.57 -1.49 17.94
N THR A 17 13.90 -0.65 18.91
CA THR A 17 14.67 -0.99 20.10
C THR A 17 13.79 -1.13 21.36
N GLU A 18 14.32 -1.69 22.44
CA GLU A 18 13.62 -1.72 23.72
C GLU A 18 13.35 -0.33 24.27
N GLU A 19 14.26 0.62 24.04
CA GLU A 19 14.11 2.01 24.45
C GLU A 19 12.90 2.66 23.75
N ASP A 20 12.61 2.34 22.48
CA ASP A 20 11.44 2.85 21.74
C ASP A 20 10.15 2.35 22.39
N ILE A 21 10.12 1.08 22.77
CA ILE A 21 8.99 0.46 23.48
C ILE A 21 8.77 1.11 24.84
N HIS A 22 9.83 1.29 25.63
CA HIS A 22 9.76 1.95 26.93
C HIS A 22 9.35 3.41 26.83
N ALA A 23 9.85 4.15 25.84
CA ALA A 23 9.47 5.54 25.60
C ALA A 23 7.96 5.67 25.31
N LEU A 24 7.44 4.79 24.44
CA LEU A 24 6.00 4.78 24.14
C LEU A 24 5.15 4.34 25.34
N ALA A 25 5.58 3.35 26.10
CA ALA A 25 4.88 2.93 27.31
C ALA A 25 4.86 4.05 28.38
N GLY A 26 5.95 4.82 28.50
CA GLY A 26 6.05 5.98 29.39
C GLY A 26 5.18 7.17 28.95
N TRP A 27 4.91 7.31 27.67
CA TRP A 27 4.13 8.41 27.11
C TRP A 27 2.72 8.54 27.72
N LEU A 28 2.09 7.41 28.06
CA LEU A 28 0.78 7.41 28.72
C LEU A 28 0.76 8.13 30.08
N LYS A 29 1.91 8.22 30.74
CA LYS A 29 2.05 8.90 32.04
C LYS A 29 2.52 10.35 31.89
N ASN A 30 3.44 10.56 30.93
CA ASN A 30 4.18 11.81 30.82
C ASN A 30 3.58 12.74 29.76
N ALA A 31 2.68 12.24 28.89
CA ALA A 31 2.09 12.92 27.73
C ALA A 31 3.14 13.61 26.82
N HIS A 32 4.39 13.16 26.88
CA HIS A 32 5.53 13.71 26.15
C HIS A 32 6.55 12.63 25.85
N ALA A 33 7.12 12.66 24.66
CA ALA A 33 8.26 11.84 24.27
C ALA A 33 9.09 12.61 23.25
N ASP A 34 10.40 12.70 23.50
CA ASP A 34 11.40 13.35 22.63
C ASP A 34 12.02 12.33 21.66
N ARG A 35 11.21 11.43 21.15
CA ARG A 35 11.74 10.32 20.36
C ARG A 35 10.80 9.97 19.23
N GLU A 36 11.36 9.81 18.04
CA GLU A 36 10.67 9.20 16.90
C GLU A 36 10.64 7.68 17.04
N ILE A 37 9.61 7.06 16.53
CA ILE A 37 9.47 5.61 16.50
C ILE A 37 9.33 5.12 15.06
N ALA A 38 9.92 3.97 14.74
CA ALA A 38 9.69 3.29 13.48
C ALA A 38 8.32 2.59 13.53
N TYR A 39 7.45 2.93 12.58
CA TYR A 39 6.11 2.37 12.48
C TYR A 39 5.96 1.58 11.18
N ARG A 40 5.44 0.36 11.27
CA ARG A 40 5.18 -0.50 10.10
C ARG A 40 3.69 -0.81 10.01
N PRO A 41 2.95 -0.16 9.09
CA PRO A 41 1.53 -0.43 8.92
C PRO A 41 1.29 -1.86 8.43
N ALA A 42 0.12 -2.41 8.74
CA ALA A 42 -0.29 -3.71 8.21
C ALA A 42 -0.41 -3.69 6.70
N ARG A 43 -0.79 -2.54 6.13
CA ARG A 43 -0.87 -2.32 4.69
C ARG A 43 -0.76 -0.85 4.31
N VAL A 44 -0.49 -0.61 3.03
CA VAL A 44 -0.44 0.72 2.42
C VAL A 44 -1.54 0.81 1.37
N LEU A 45 -2.29 1.89 1.39
CA LEU A 45 -3.30 2.21 0.39
C LEU A 45 -2.80 3.35 -0.48
N MET A 46 -2.81 3.16 -1.78
CA MET A 46 -2.40 4.18 -2.74
C MET A 46 -3.52 4.43 -3.75
N GLN A 47 -3.69 5.67 -4.14
CA GLN A 47 -4.38 5.98 -5.38
C GLN A 47 -3.39 5.97 -6.55
N ASP A 48 -3.87 5.93 -7.79
CA ASP A 48 -3.00 5.77 -8.95
C ASP A 48 -2.12 7.00 -9.25
N PHE A 49 -2.57 8.22 -8.97
CA PHE A 49 -1.78 9.43 -9.21
C PHE A 49 -0.54 9.52 -8.31
N THR A 50 -0.65 9.11 -7.07
CA THR A 50 0.47 9.09 -6.11
C THR A 50 1.17 7.74 -6.09
N GLY A 51 0.47 6.65 -6.38
CA GLY A 51 0.99 5.29 -6.35
C GLY A 51 1.85 4.93 -7.56
N VAL A 52 1.52 5.42 -8.76
CA VAL A 52 2.34 5.14 -9.97
C VAL A 52 3.79 5.61 -9.79
N PRO A 53 4.10 6.82 -9.30
CA PRO A 53 5.47 7.22 -9.01
C PRO A 53 6.19 6.29 -8.04
N ALA A 54 5.53 5.83 -6.98
CA ALA A 54 6.12 4.90 -6.02
C ALA A 54 6.47 3.55 -6.68
N VAL A 55 5.62 3.05 -7.58
CA VAL A 55 5.91 1.83 -8.36
C VAL A 55 7.05 2.04 -9.35
N VAL A 56 7.18 3.23 -9.93
CA VAL A 56 8.33 3.61 -10.78
C VAL A 56 9.62 3.57 -9.97
N ASP A 57 9.63 4.07 -8.74
CA ASP A 57 10.80 4.01 -7.86
C ASP A 57 11.20 2.56 -7.55
N LEU A 58 10.24 1.69 -7.24
CA LEU A 58 10.51 0.26 -7.06
C LEU A 58 11.08 -0.40 -8.33
N ALA A 59 10.58 -0.02 -9.50
CA ALA A 59 11.12 -0.50 -10.78
C ALA A 59 12.57 -0.02 -11.00
N ALA A 60 12.85 1.25 -10.72
CA ALA A 60 14.19 1.81 -10.77
C ALA A 60 15.16 1.15 -9.79
N MET A 61 14.70 0.84 -8.57
CA MET A 61 15.47 0.07 -7.59
C MET A 61 15.82 -1.33 -8.13
N ARG A 62 14.88 -2.03 -8.77
CA ARG A 62 15.18 -3.33 -9.41
C ARG A 62 16.24 -3.21 -10.49
N GLU A 63 16.15 -2.19 -11.33
CA GLU A 63 17.16 -1.95 -12.36
C GLU A 63 18.54 -1.66 -11.75
N ALA A 64 18.61 -0.85 -10.69
CA ALA A 64 19.86 -0.58 -9.97
C ALA A 64 20.45 -1.86 -9.37
N VAL A 65 19.65 -2.68 -8.70
CA VAL A 65 20.09 -3.98 -8.13
C VAL A 65 20.60 -4.91 -9.23
N LYS A 66 19.92 -4.96 -10.38
CA LYS A 66 20.38 -5.75 -11.55
C LYS A 66 21.74 -5.29 -12.04
N ARG A 67 21.97 -3.96 -12.17
CA ARG A 67 23.28 -3.41 -12.58
C ARG A 67 24.39 -3.74 -11.60
N LEU A 68 24.06 -3.84 -10.32
CA LEU A 68 24.99 -4.25 -9.26
C LEU A 68 25.19 -5.77 -9.16
N GLY A 69 24.56 -6.55 -10.03
CA GLY A 69 24.65 -8.02 -10.03
C GLY A 69 23.86 -8.70 -8.92
N GLY A 70 22.93 -7.98 -8.27
CA GLY A 70 22.10 -8.51 -7.20
C GLY A 70 20.80 -9.17 -7.70
N ASP A 71 20.10 -9.80 -6.77
CA ASP A 71 18.80 -10.42 -7.02
C ASP A 71 17.66 -9.41 -6.98
N THR A 72 17.06 -9.12 -8.13
CA THR A 72 15.96 -8.18 -8.27
C THR A 72 14.67 -8.63 -7.57
N ALA A 73 14.48 -9.93 -7.32
CA ALA A 73 13.33 -10.46 -6.60
C ALA A 73 13.28 -10.01 -5.13
N LYS A 74 14.40 -9.55 -4.58
CA LYS A 74 14.46 -8.97 -3.23
C LYS A 74 13.82 -7.58 -3.12
N VAL A 75 13.65 -6.88 -4.24
CA VAL A 75 13.00 -5.56 -4.26
C VAL A 75 11.48 -5.77 -4.38
N ASN A 76 10.81 -5.65 -3.27
CA ASN A 76 9.34 -5.71 -3.13
C ASN A 76 8.87 -4.72 -2.06
N PRO A 77 7.61 -4.31 -2.07
CA PRO A 77 7.03 -3.59 -0.94
C PRO A 77 7.19 -4.37 0.36
N LEU A 78 7.63 -3.70 1.43
CA LEU A 78 7.80 -4.33 2.74
C LEU A 78 6.46 -4.61 3.41
N SER A 79 5.49 -3.72 3.26
CA SER A 79 4.09 -3.92 3.65
C SER A 79 3.25 -4.24 2.41
N PRO A 80 2.16 -5.00 2.53
CA PRO A 80 1.19 -5.15 1.45
C PRO A 80 0.68 -3.81 0.94
N VAL A 81 0.57 -3.66 -0.37
CA VAL A 81 0.11 -2.43 -1.03
C VAL A 81 -1.10 -2.74 -1.88
N ASP A 82 -2.16 -1.97 -1.66
CA ASP A 82 -3.34 -1.92 -2.52
C ASP A 82 -3.36 -0.57 -3.24
N LEU A 83 -3.23 -0.58 -4.57
CA LEU A 83 -3.33 0.61 -5.39
C LEU A 83 -4.71 0.64 -6.05
N VAL A 84 -5.49 1.67 -5.78
CA VAL A 84 -6.83 1.87 -6.35
C VAL A 84 -6.74 2.90 -7.47
N ILE A 85 -7.22 2.51 -8.66
CA ILE A 85 -7.41 3.45 -9.77
C ILE A 85 -8.77 4.11 -9.53
N ASP A 86 -8.76 5.28 -8.91
CA ASP A 86 -9.95 5.92 -8.36
C ASP A 86 -10.30 7.27 -9.00
N HIS A 87 -9.54 7.68 -10.01
CA HIS A 87 -9.86 8.91 -10.73
C HIS A 87 -11.18 8.77 -11.50
N SER A 88 -11.87 9.88 -11.65
CA SER A 88 -13.13 9.93 -12.38
C SER A 88 -12.93 9.66 -13.88
N VAL A 89 -13.80 8.83 -14.43
CA VAL A 89 -13.89 8.65 -15.88
C VAL A 89 -14.44 9.93 -16.50
N THR A 90 -13.74 10.47 -17.48
CA THR A 90 -14.22 11.65 -18.22
C THR A 90 -15.46 11.29 -19.01
N VAL A 91 -16.50 12.10 -18.89
CA VAL A 91 -17.74 11.93 -19.66
C VAL A 91 -17.62 12.70 -20.99
N ASP A 92 -17.31 11.98 -22.04
CA ASP A 92 -17.25 12.52 -23.39
C ASP A 92 -18.58 12.38 -24.14
N ARG A 93 -19.29 11.28 -23.88
CA ARG A 93 -20.61 10.98 -24.44
C ARG A 93 -21.63 10.81 -23.34
N PHE A 94 -22.84 11.31 -23.54
CA PHE A 94 -23.92 11.25 -22.55
C PHE A 94 -25.29 11.22 -23.23
N GLY A 95 -26.31 10.81 -22.49
CA GLY A 95 -27.71 10.89 -22.89
C GLY A 95 -28.21 9.78 -23.80
N ASP A 96 -27.47 8.69 -23.95
CA ASP A 96 -27.86 7.49 -24.67
C ASP A 96 -27.29 6.20 -24.03
N ASP A 97 -27.78 5.04 -24.45
CA ASP A 97 -27.44 3.75 -23.86
C ASP A 97 -25.98 3.32 -24.16
N GLU A 98 -25.35 3.86 -25.19
CA GLU A 98 -23.97 3.53 -25.56
C GLU A 98 -22.92 4.43 -24.86
N ALA A 99 -23.36 5.48 -24.19
CA ALA A 99 -22.47 6.47 -23.59
C ALA A 99 -21.50 5.86 -22.58
N PHE A 100 -21.97 4.90 -21.78
CA PHE A 100 -21.13 4.22 -20.79
C PHE A 100 -19.98 3.44 -21.44
N GLU A 101 -20.28 2.60 -22.41
CA GLU A 101 -19.26 1.80 -23.09
C GLU A 101 -18.24 2.66 -23.83
N GLU A 102 -18.69 3.74 -24.48
CA GLU A 102 -17.81 4.66 -25.17
C GLU A 102 -16.87 5.39 -24.20
N ASN A 103 -17.36 5.89 -23.08
CA ASN A 103 -16.52 6.54 -22.07
C ASN A 103 -15.48 5.59 -21.47
N VAL A 104 -15.85 4.33 -21.19
CA VAL A 104 -14.91 3.31 -20.72
C VAL A 104 -13.84 3.01 -21.79
N ARG A 105 -14.22 2.91 -23.05
CA ARG A 105 -13.29 2.69 -24.16
C ARG A 105 -12.27 3.83 -24.24
N LEU A 106 -12.74 5.07 -24.19
CA LEU A 106 -11.88 6.27 -24.23
C LEU A 106 -10.95 6.35 -22.99
N GLU A 107 -11.46 5.99 -21.83
CA GLU A 107 -10.65 5.91 -20.59
C GLU A 107 -9.48 4.93 -20.76
N MET A 108 -9.76 3.72 -21.24
CA MET A 108 -8.73 2.71 -21.47
C MET A 108 -7.72 3.11 -22.54
N GLU A 109 -8.16 3.81 -23.57
CA GLU A 109 -7.31 4.31 -24.64
C GLU A 109 -6.38 5.43 -24.16
N ARG A 110 -6.91 6.41 -23.41
CA ARG A 110 -6.15 7.55 -22.88
C ARG A 110 -5.11 7.15 -21.85
N ASN A 111 -5.43 6.19 -21.02
CA ASN A 111 -4.58 5.75 -19.92
C ASN A 111 -3.89 4.40 -20.19
N HIS A 112 -3.82 3.97 -21.44
CA HIS A 112 -3.29 2.67 -21.83
C HIS A 112 -1.91 2.38 -21.24
N GLU A 113 -0.96 3.28 -21.37
CA GLU A 113 0.41 3.10 -20.88
C GLU A 113 0.45 2.93 -19.34
N ARG A 114 -0.34 3.73 -18.62
CA ARG A 114 -0.48 3.64 -17.16
C ARG A 114 -1.00 2.26 -16.76
N TYR A 115 -2.04 1.78 -17.40
CA TYR A 115 -2.65 0.49 -17.05
C TYR A 115 -1.79 -0.70 -17.42
N VAL A 116 -1.06 -0.62 -18.52
CA VAL A 116 -0.05 -1.64 -18.89
C VAL A 116 1.06 -1.69 -17.83
N PHE A 117 1.55 -0.53 -17.39
CA PHE A 117 2.58 -0.43 -16.35
C PHE A 117 2.08 -1.00 -15.01
N LEU A 118 0.89 -0.63 -14.56
CA LEU A 118 0.31 -1.14 -13.31
C LEU A 118 0.03 -2.65 -13.37
N LYS A 119 -0.41 -3.16 -14.52
CA LYS A 119 -0.58 -4.59 -14.74
C LYS A 119 0.74 -5.35 -14.63
N TRP A 120 1.81 -4.78 -15.19
CA TRP A 120 3.16 -5.30 -15.01
C TRP A 120 3.56 -5.27 -13.54
N GLY A 121 3.37 -4.17 -12.83
CA GLY A 121 3.68 -4.03 -11.41
C GLY A 121 2.98 -5.10 -10.55
N LYS A 122 1.68 -5.34 -10.78
CA LYS A 122 0.91 -6.39 -10.11
C LYS A 122 1.50 -7.80 -10.32
N GLN A 123 2.12 -8.05 -11.47
CA GLN A 123 2.74 -9.35 -11.76
C GLN A 123 4.19 -9.43 -11.24
N ALA A 124 4.88 -8.29 -11.22
CA ALA A 124 6.29 -8.21 -10.88
C ALA A 124 6.54 -8.21 -9.37
N PHE A 125 5.68 -7.57 -8.59
CA PHE A 125 5.85 -7.42 -7.15
C PHE A 125 4.94 -8.37 -6.37
N SER A 126 5.47 -9.05 -5.34
CA SER A 126 4.74 -10.05 -4.55
C SER A 126 3.83 -9.40 -3.57
N ARG A 127 3.77 -8.34 -3.12
CA ARG A 127 2.85 -7.73 -2.13
C ARG A 127 2.16 -6.50 -2.69
N PHE A 128 1.79 -6.57 -3.96
CA PHE A 128 1.21 -5.44 -4.66
C PHE A 128 -0.05 -5.85 -5.40
N SER A 129 -1.16 -5.21 -5.10
CA SER A 129 -2.43 -5.39 -5.80
C SER A 129 -2.88 -4.10 -6.48
N VAL A 130 -3.69 -4.25 -7.53
CA VAL A 130 -4.27 -3.13 -8.26
C VAL A 130 -5.76 -3.37 -8.40
N VAL A 131 -6.54 -2.40 -7.93
CA VAL A 131 -8.00 -2.33 -8.13
C VAL A 131 -8.26 -1.54 -9.41
N PRO A 132 -8.98 -2.11 -10.38
CA PRO A 132 -9.19 -1.48 -11.68
C PRO A 132 -10.09 -0.24 -11.62
N PRO A 133 -10.07 0.62 -12.66
CA PRO A 133 -10.95 1.77 -12.73
C PRO A 133 -12.44 1.36 -12.77
N GLY A 134 -13.32 2.25 -12.32
CA GLY A 134 -14.76 2.00 -12.28
C GLY A 134 -15.24 1.17 -11.08
N THR A 135 -14.34 0.75 -10.18
CA THR A 135 -14.72 -0.01 -8.97
C THR A 135 -15.27 0.91 -7.87
N GLY A 136 -14.79 2.12 -7.79
CA GLY A 136 -15.17 3.13 -6.80
C GLY A 136 -13.97 3.95 -6.34
N ILE A 137 -14.24 4.98 -5.54
CA ILE A 137 -13.18 5.81 -4.99
C ILE A 137 -12.38 5.05 -3.91
N CYS A 138 -11.12 5.44 -3.73
CA CYS A 138 -10.14 4.80 -2.87
C CYS A 138 -10.67 4.52 -1.45
N HIS A 139 -11.28 5.52 -0.80
CA HIS A 139 -11.76 5.39 0.57
C HIS A 139 -12.95 4.43 0.70
N GLN A 140 -13.89 4.47 -0.23
CA GLN A 140 -15.04 3.55 -0.24
C GLN A 140 -14.61 2.12 -0.53
N VAL A 141 -13.77 1.89 -1.54
CA VAL A 141 -13.20 0.58 -1.84
C VAL A 141 -12.43 0.03 -0.64
N ASN A 142 -11.67 0.89 0.05
CA ASN A 142 -10.96 0.50 1.26
C ASN A 142 -11.90 0.02 2.36
N LEU A 143 -12.95 0.79 2.68
CA LEU A 143 -13.86 0.47 3.78
C LEU A 143 -14.75 -0.74 3.49
N GLU A 144 -15.15 -0.93 2.25
CA GLU A 144 -16.14 -1.96 1.87
C GLU A 144 -15.49 -3.30 1.48
N TYR A 145 -14.25 -3.29 0.95
CA TYR A 145 -13.67 -4.49 0.34
C TYR A 145 -12.26 -4.81 0.84
N LEU A 146 -11.40 -3.84 1.12
CA LEU A 146 -9.99 -4.07 1.44
C LEU A 146 -9.72 -4.11 2.93
N GLY A 147 -10.41 -3.27 3.71
CA GLY A 147 -10.22 -3.13 5.16
C GLY A 147 -10.64 -4.40 5.92
N LYS A 148 -9.81 -4.76 6.90
CA LYS A 148 -10.08 -5.84 7.84
C LYS A 148 -9.91 -5.30 9.25
N ALA A 149 -10.75 -5.67 10.18
CA ALA A 149 -10.56 -5.23 11.57
C ALA A 149 -9.25 -5.79 12.16
N VAL A 150 -8.93 -7.02 11.79
CA VAL A 150 -7.77 -7.78 12.29
C VAL A 150 -7.14 -8.56 11.13
N TRP A 151 -5.84 -8.49 11.05
CA TRP A 151 -5.00 -9.36 10.23
C TRP A 151 -4.48 -10.53 11.04
N SER A 152 -4.19 -11.63 10.37
CA SER A 152 -3.46 -12.76 10.97
C SER A 152 -2.49 -13.35 9.96
N GLU A 153 -1.32 -13.75 10.45
CA GLU A 153 -0.30 -14.43 9.65
C GLU A 153 0.39 -15.51 10.48
N LEU A 154 0.92 -16.50 9.80
CA LEU A 154 1.70 -17.56 10.43
C LEU A 154 3.17 -17.13 10.47
N GLN A 155 3.71 -16.95 11.67
CA GLN A 155 5.12 -16.64 11.90
C GLN A 155 5.72 -17.70 12.81
N ASP A 156 6.80 -18.33 12.37
CA ASP A 156 7.53 -19.38 13.15
C ASP A 156 6.65 -20.52 13.69
N GLY A 157 5.56 -20.83 12.97
CA GLY A 157 4.62 -21.89 13.35
C GLY A 157 3.48 -21.45 14.27
N GLU A 158 3.41 -20.20 14.65
CA GLU A 158 2.35 -19.62 15.48
C GLU A 158 1.52 -18.60 14.69
N TRP A 159 0.21 -18.58 14.96
CA TRP A 159 -0.69 -17.56 14.39
C TRP A 159 -0.62 -16.27 15.21
N ILE A 160 -0.18 -15.21 14.57
CA ILE A 160 -0.13 -13.86 15.15
C ILE A 160 -1.27 -13.04 14.57
N ALA A 161 -2.10 -12.46 15.46
CA ALA A 161 -3.17 -11.55 15.09
C ALA A 161 -2.81 -10.11 15.48
N TYR A 162 -3.09 -9.16 14.61
CA TYR A 162 -2.76 -7.75 14.82
C TYR A 162 -3.80 -6.82 14.15
N PRO A 163 -3.94 -5.57 14.65
CA PRO A 163 -4.89 -4.63 14.10
C PRO A 163 -4.62 -4.29 12.62
N ASP A 164 -5.68 -4.06 11.85
CA ASP A 164 -5.57 -3.50 10.51
C ASP A 164 -5.20 -2.02 10.60
N THR A 165 -3.92 -1.76 10.49
CA THR A 165 -3.36 -0.41 10.47
C THR A 165 -2.97 -0.02 9.06
N LEU A 166 -3.29 1.19 8.66
CA LEU A 166 -3.14 1.66 7.30
C LEU A 166 -2.35 2.97 7.25
N VAL A 167 -1.46 3.06 6.26
CA VAL A 167 -0.95 4.33 5.75
C VAL A 167 -1.51 4.52 4.35
N GLY A 168 -2.22 5.62 4.14
CA GLY A 168 -2.76 6.01 2.84
C GLY A 168 -1.93 7.12 2.21
N THR A 169 -1.80 7.09 0.89
CA THR A 169 -1.33 8.22 0.10
C THR A 169 -2.53 8.92 -0.53
N ASP A 170 -2.53 10.22 -0.49
CA ASP A 170 -3.57 11.05 -1.09
C ASP A 170 -3.13 11.63 -2.43
#